data_5f1251bbbd86867eb663e32d1b578da3
#
_entry.id   5f1251bbbd86867eb663e32d1b578da3
#
_cell.length_a   1.000
_cell.length_b   1.000
_cell.length_c   1.000
_cell.angle_alpha   90.00
_cell.angle_beta   90.00
_cell.angle_gamma   90.00
#
_symmetry.space_group_name_H-M   'P 1'
#
loop_
_entity.id
_entity.type
_entity.pdbx_description
1 polymer ?
#
loop_
_entity_poly.entity_id
_entity_poly.type
_entity_poly.pdbx_seq_one_letter_code
_entity_poly.pdbx_strand_id
1 'polypeptide(L)'
;QFISKPDLDPFALTKFHGHNAIHYCLGLEAKERGMTFMHQAGEDAELMTWAKEAFVDEVVVGLRNEFNNFKDDIFTEDGFTAYAEDALERMVNPYLRDPIDRVTRDPIRKLGWDDRVVGSIRFAMNAGINPEKMISSARKGLNEIMIAQSFQNRTDALNLVWQEIPSFQELESVRELILNTNQDCEKV
;
A
#
# COMPACT_ATOMS: atom_id res chain seq x y z
N GLN A 1 -12.04 -11.48 -23.68
CA GLN A 1 -12.70 -10.42 -24.47
C GLN A 1 -12.05 -9.09 -24.11
N PHE A 2 -11.63 -8.30 -25.12
CA PHE A 2 -11.11 -6.96 -24.90
C PHE A 2 -12.28 -5.98 -24.88
N ILE A 3 -12.32 -5.14 -23.82
CA ILE A 3 -13.33 -4.10 -23.68
C ILE A 3 -12.61 -2.75 -23.86
N SER A 4 -13.01 -1.99 -24.88
CA SER A 4 -12.48 -0.64 -25.10
C SER A 4 -13.03 0.32 -24.03
N LYS A 5 -12.18 1.15 -23.47
CA LYS A 5 -12.53 2.19 -22.51
C LYS A 5 -12.12 3.55 -23.07
N PRO A 6 -12.88 4.63 -22.82
CA PRO A 6 -12.56 5.97 -23.30
C PRO A 6 -11.33 6.57 -22.59
N ASP A 7 -11.10 6.19 -21.35
CA ASP A 7 -9.99 6.62 -20.51
C ASP A 7 -9.46 5.42 -19.72
N LEU A 8 -8.16 5.19 -19.75
CA LEU A 8 -7.50 4.10 -19.05
C LEU A 8 -6.80 4.54 -17.75
N ASP A 9 -6.63 5.84 -17.53
CA ASP A 9 -5.90 6.36 -16.35
C ASP A 9 -6.53 5.93 -15.03
N PRO A 10 -7.86 5.95 -14.82
CA PRO A 10 -8.47 5.47 -13.59
C PRO A 10 -8.19 4.00 -13.30
N PHE A 11 -8.15 3.16 -14.34
CA PHE A 11 -7.83 1.73 -14.22
C PHE A 11 -6.35 1.50 -13.89
N ALA A 12 -5.47 2.28 -14.54
CA ALA A 12 -4.03 2.23 -14.28
C ALA A 12 -3.72 2.68 -12.84
N LEU A 13 -4.33 3.77 -12.38
CA LEU A 13 -4.18 4.29 -11.02
C LEU A 13 -4.78 3.32 -9.99
N THR A 14 -5.94 2.73 -10.26
CA THR A 14 -6.54 1.68 -9.41
C THR A 14 -5.59 0.49 -9.25
N LYS A 15 -4.97 0.03 -10.34
CA LYS A 15 -3.96 -1.02 -10.27
C LYS A 15 -2.73 -0.58 -9.48
N PHE A 16 -2.27 0.65 -9.70
CA PHE A 16 -1.04 1.17 -9.09
C PHE A 16 -1.19 1.38 -7.58
N HIS A 17 -2.25 2.07 -7.16
CA HIS A 17 -2.53 2.36 -5.76
C HIS A 17 -3.28 1.23 -5.03
N GLY A 18 -4.00 0.38 -5.75
CA GLY A 18 -4.62 -0.82 -5.20
C GLY A 18 -3.66 -2.01 -5.20
N HIS A 19 -3.67 -2.79 -6.30
CA HIS A 19 -2.91 -4.03 -6.40
C HIS A 19 -1.41 -3.86 -6.05
N ASN A 20 -0.72 -2.89 -6.67
CA ASN A 20 0.73 -2.76 -6.47
C ASN A 20 1.10 -2.25 -5.07
N ALA A 21 0.24 -1.44 -4.43
CA ALA A 21 0.45 -0.99 -3.06
C ALA A 21 0.28 -2.15 -2.09
N ILE A 22 -0.86 -2.84 -2.15
CA ILE A 22 -1.15 -3.98 -1.26
C ILE A 22 -0.15 -5.12 -1.46
N HIS A 23 0.25 -5.41 -2.69
CA HIS A 23 1.27 -6.44 -2.96
C HIS A 23 2.60 -6.13 -2.25
N TYR A 24 3.03 -4.88 -2.26
CA TYR A 24 4.22 -4.45 -1.53
C TYR A 24 4.03 -4.56 -0.01
N CYS A 25 2.90 -4.07 0.51
CA CYS A 25 2.61 -4.10 1.94
C CYS A 25 2.50 -5.53 2.46
N LEU A 26 1.77 -6.41 1.76
CA LEU A 26 1.67 -7.84 2.06
C LEU A 26 3.06 -8.51 2.03
N GLY A 27 3.91 -8.12 1.07
CA GLY A 27 5.29 -8.60 1.00
C GLY A 27 6.12 -8.22 2.23
N LEU A 28 5.96 -7.00 2.76
CA LEU A 28 6.65 -6.57 4.00
C LEU A 28 6.16 -7.36 5.22
N GLU A 29 4.85 -7.57 5.37
CA GLU A 29 4.26 -8.37 6.43
C GLU A 29 4.74 -9.84 6.37
N ALA A 30 4.75 -10.43 5.17
CA ALA A 30 5.24 -11.78 4.95
C ALA A 30 6.74 -11.92 5.24
N LYS A 31 7.54 -10.89 4.90
CA LYS A 31 8.97 -10.84 5.19
C LYS A 31 9.27 -10.86 6.68
N GLU A 32 8.53 -10.08 7.48
CA GLU A 32 8.65 -10.09 8.95
C GLU A 32 8.31 -11.45 9.56
N ARG A 33 7.41 -12.21 8.92
CA ARG A 33 7.07 -13.59 9.33
C ARG A 33 8.07 -14.63 8.82
N GLY A 34 9.17 -14.20 8.16
CA GLY A 34 10.23 -15.09 7.67
C GLY A 34 9.87 -15.88 6.41
N MET A 35 8.83 -15.48 5.70
CA MET A 35 8.43 -16.09 4.44
C MET A 35 9.38 -15.67 3.31
N THR A 36 9.53 -16.52 2.29
CA THR A 36 10.42 -16.28 1.14
C THR A 36 9.69 -16.07 -0.18
N PHE A 37 8.48 -16.62 -0.29
CA PHE A 37 7.63 -16.50 -1.48
C PHE A 37 6.23 -16.01 -1.11
N MET A 38 5.62 -15.22 -1.98
CA MET A 38 4.30 -14.63 -1.76
C MET A 38 3.19 -15.67 -1.56
N HIS A 39 3.27 -16.85 -2.17
CA HIS A 39 2.24 -17.88 -1.97
C HIS A 39 2.15 -18.37 -0.53
N GLN A 40 3.23 -18.30 0.25
CA GLN A 40 3.22 -18.68 1.67
C GLN A 40 2.30 -17.75 2.49
N ALA A 41 2.15 -16.48 2.09
CA ALA A 41 1.18 -15.59 2.69
C ALA A 41 -0.27 -16.08 2.52
N GLY A 42 -0.58 -16.77 1.42
CA GLY A 42 -1.89 -17.37 1.18
C GLY A 42 -2.23 -18.54 2.12
N GLU A 43 -1.23 -19.13 2.77
CA GLU A 43 -1.39 -20.21 3.76
C GLU A 43 -1.60 -19.65 5.18
N ASP A 44 -1.40 -18.34 5.39
CA ASP A 44 -1.57 -17.64 6.67
C ASP A 44 -2.90 -16.86 6.66
N ALA A 45 -3.92 -17.43 7.30
CA ALA A 45 -5.26 -16.85 7.32
C ALA A 45 -5.33 -15.47 8.02
N GLU A 46 -4.50 -15.25 9.06
CA GLU A 46 -4.42 -13.97 9.76
C GLU A 46 -3.83 -12.90 8.84
N LEU A 47 -2.75 -13.23 8.14
CA LEU A 47 -2.10 -12.33 7.20
C LEU A 47 -3.02 -11.99 6.01
N MET A 48 -3.76 -12.97 5.49
CA MET A 48 -4.73 -12.73 4.43
C MET A 48 -5.93 -11.88 4.89
N THR A 49 -6.37 -12.04 6.15
CA THR A 49 -7.39 -11.17 6.75
C THR A 49 -6.87 -9.74 6.83
N TRP A 50 -5.66 -9.55 7.36
CA TRP A 50 -5.00 -8.24 7.40
C TRP A 50 -4.89 -7.60 6.01
N ALA A 51 -4.49 -8.37 4.99
CA ALA A 51 -4.36 -7.87 3.62
C ALA A 51 -5.73 -7.47 3.02
N LYS A 52 -6.78 -8.25 3.29
CA LYS A 52 -8.15 -7.92 2.86
C LYS A 52 -8.65 -6.63 3.51
N GLU A 53 -8.47 -6.48 4.82
CA GLU A 53 -8.84 -5.25 5.55
C GLU A 53 -8.05 -4.04 5.05
N ALA A 54 -6.72 -4.15 4.88
CA ALA A 54 -5.91 -3.07 4.31
C ALA A 54 -6.38 -2.66 2.91
N PHE A 55 -6.76 -3.64 2.08
CA PHE A 55 -7.20 -3.37 0.72
C PHE A 55 -8.59 -2.78 0.69
N VAL A 56 -9.58 -3.43 1.32
CA VAL A 56 -11.00 -3.08 1.21
C VAL A 56 -11.34 -1.86 2.09
N ASP A 57 -10.89 -1.85 3.34
CA ASP A 57 -11.34 -0.86 4.32
C ASP A 57 -10.49 0.44 4.26
N GLU A 58 -9.26 0.38 3.72
CA GLU A 58 -8.42 1.56 3.61
C GLU A 58 -8.24 2.00 2.14
N VAL A 59 -7.67 1.15 1.29
CA VAL A 59 -7.28 1.55 -0.07
C VAL A 59 -8.48 1.71 -1.00
N VAL A 60 -9.42 0.76 -0.99
CA VAL A 60 -10.62 0.82 -1.85
C VAL A 60 -11.49 2.00 -1.49
N VAL A 61 -11.64 2.33 -0.20
CA VAL A 61 -12.41 3.52 0.21
C VAL A 61 -11.80 4.79 -0.38
N GLY A 62 -10.48 4.93 -0.33
CA GLY A 62 -9.77 6.07 -0.94
C GLY A 62 -9.95 6.13 -2.46
N LEU A 63 -9.78 5.01 -3.15
CA LEU A 63 -9.95 4.91 -4.60
C LEU A 63 -11.40 5.19 -5.05
N ARG A 64 -12.39 4.70 -4.31
CA ARG A 64 -13.81 5.01 -4.58
C ARG A 64 -14.11 6.48 -4.46
N ASN A 65 -13.55 7.15 -3.46
CA ASN A 65 -13.70 8.60 -3.30
C ASN A 65 -13.07 9.34 -4.47
N GLU A 66 -11.89 8.96 -4.92
CA GLU A 66 -11.18 9.58 -6.03
C GLU A 66 -11.91 9.39 -7.36
N PHE A 67 -12.42 8.19 -7.62
CA PHE A 67 -13.04 7.82 -8.89
C PHE A 67 -14.57 7.78 -8.86
N ASN A 68 -15.23 8.44 -7.91
CA ASN A 68 -16.69 8.43 -7.71
C ASN A 68 -17.50 8.92 -8.92
N ASN A 69 -16.88 9.69 -9.82
CA ASN A 69 -17.52 10.22 -11.02
C ASN A 69 -17.42 9.31 -12.24
N PHE A 70 -16.63 8.22 -12.16
CA PHE A 70 -16.46 7.30 -13.27
C PHE A 70 -17.61 6.27 -13.31
N LYS A 71 -18.28 6.20 -14.47
CA LYS A 71 -19.40 5.28 -14.71
C LYS A 71 -18.90 3.96 -15.30
N ASP A 72 -18.26 3.16 -14.49
CA ASP A 72 -17.83 1.81 -14.86
C ASP A 72 -18.02 0.88 -13.66
N ASP A 73 -18.41 -0.37 -13.93
CA ASP A 73 -18.77 -1.32 -12.88
C ASP A 73 -17.65 -1.57 -11.87
N ILE A 74 -16.38 -1.45 -12.27
CA ILE A 74 -15.23 -1.61 -11.37
C ILE A 74 -15.20 -0.55 -10.27
N PHE A 75 -15.72 0.66 -10.53
CA PHE A 75 -15.72 1.78 -9.58
C PHE A 75 -16.94 1.79 -8.65
N THR A 76 -17.79 0.78 -8.74
CA THR A 76 -18.84 0.51 -7.75
C THR A 76 -18.26 -0.16 -6.50
N GLU A 77 -19.00 -0.20 -5.41
CA GLU A 77 -18.59 -0.89 -4.19
C GLU A 77 -18.35 -2.38 -4.42
N ASP A 78 -19.29 -3.04 -5.07
CA ASP A 78 -19.19 -4.47 -5.42
C ASP A 78 -18.04 -4.73 -6.40
N GLY A 79 -17.88 -3.85 -7.39
CA GLY A 79 -16.80 -3.95 -8.38
C GLY A 79 -15.40 -3.82 -7.77
N PHE A 80 -15.20 -2.86 -6.88
CA PHE A 80 -13.93 -2.72 -6.17
C PHE A 80 -13.68 -3.88 -5.20
N THR A 81 -14.71 -4.37 -4.50
CA THR A 81 -14.58 -5.52 -3.61
C THR A 81 -14.18 -6.77 -4.39
N ALA A 82 -14.86 -7.06 -5.50
CA ALA A 82 -14.52 -8.17 -6.38
C ALA A 82 -13.09 -8.03 -6.96
N TYR A 83 -12.70 -6.81 -7.34
CA TYR A 83 -11.33 -6.53 -7.80
C TYR A 83 -10.29 -6.80 -6.72
N ALA A 84 -10.55 -6.39 -5.46
CA ALA A 84 -9.62 -6.60 -4.36
C ALA A 84 -9.44 -8.10 -4.06
N GLU A 85 -10.53 -8.88 -4.06
CA GLU A 85 -10.50 -10.33 -3.85
C GLU A 85 -9.72 -11.05 -4.96
N ASP A 86 -10.00 -10.76 -6.23
CA ASP A 86 -9.27 -11.32 -7.38
C ASP A 86 -7.77 -10.93 -7.34
N ALA A 87 -7.46 -9.69 -6.98
CA ALA A 87 -6.08 -9.22 -6.86
C ALA A 87 -5.32 -9.94 -5.74
N LEU A 88 -5.92 -10.13 -4.57
CA LEU A 88 -5.31 -10.87 -3.46
C LEU A 88 -5.04 -12.33 -3.83
N GLU A 89 -6.01 -13.02 -4.46
CA GLU A 89 -5.82 -14.39 -4.95
C GLU A 89 -4.62 -14.48 -5.92
N ARG A 90 -4.49 -13.52 -6.83
CA ARG A 90 -3.35 -13.48 -7.76
C ARG A 90 -2.01 -13.23 -7.08
N MET A 91 -1.97 -12.38 -6.04
CA MET A 91 -0.72 -12.06 -5.32
C MET A 91 -0.11 -13.29 -4.65
N VAL A 92 -0.96 -14.21 -4.19
CA VAL A 92 -0.52 -15.42 -3.49
C VAL A 92 -0.57 -16.68 -4.36
N ASN A 93 -0.68 -16.52 -5.67
CA ASN A 93 -0.75 -17.65 -6.59
C ASN A 93 0.58 -18.44 -6.61
N PRO A 94 0.59 -19.73 -6.22
CA PRO A 94 1.81 -20.53 -6.10
C PRO A 94 2.54 -20.74 -7.42
N TYR A 95 1.82 -20.68 -8.54
CA TYR A 95 2.41 -20.86 -9.87
C TYR A 95 3.30 -19.68 -10.30
N LEU A 96 3.10 -18.50 -9.72
CA LEU A 96 3.92 -17.32 -10.02
C LEU A 96 5.32 -17.39 -9.39
N ARG A 97 5.48 -18.17 -8.31
CA ARG A 97 6.74 -18.28 -7.56
C ARG A 97 7.39 -16.93 -7.27
N ASP A 98 6.56 -15.96 -6.88
CA ASP A 98 7.01 -14.59 -6.69
C ASP A 98 7.83 -14.43 -5.40
N PRO A 99 9.15 -14.12 -5.48
CA PRO A 99 9.97 -13.97 -4.29
C PRO A 99 9.61 -12.69 -3.53
N ILE A 100 9.52 -12.76 -2.21
CA ILE A 100 9.25 -11.60 -1.34
C ILE A 100 10.31 -10.51 -1.52
N ASP A 101 11.60 -10.87 -1.67
CA ASP A 101 12.67 -9.89 -1.93
C ASP A 101 12.45 -9.09 -3.22
N ARG A 102 11.87 -9.70 -4.26
CA ARG A 102 11.48 -8.98 -5.48
C ARG A 102 10.35 -8.00 -5.21
N VAL A 103 9.34 -8.43 -4.44
CA VAL A 103 8.17 -7.62 -4.11
C VAL A 103 8.53 -6.46 -3.21
N THR A 104 9.43 -6.66 -2.24
CA THR A 104 9.80 -5.64 -1.25
C THR A 104 10.98 -4.75 -1.66
N ARG A 105 11.69 -5.07 -2.75
CA ARG A 105 12.81 -4.27 -3.24
C ARG A 105 12.42 -2.82 -3.52
N ASP A 106 13.41 -1.92 -3.47
CA ASP A 106 13.31 -0.52 -3.87
C ASP A 106 12.29 0.29 -3.02
N PRO A 107 12.43 0.26 -1.68
CA PRO A 107 11.51 0.96 -0.79
C PRO A 107 11.56 2.49 -0.97
N ILE A 108 12.71 3.07 -1.33
CA ILE A 108 12.86 4.52 -1.57
C ILE A 108 11.84 4.98 -2.61
N ARG A 109 11.81 4.33 -3.78
CA ARG A 109 10.85 4.67 -4.83
C ARG A 109 9.40 4.43 -4.37
N LYS A 110 9.12 3.27 -3.76
CA LYS A 110 7.74 2.85 -3.41
C LYS A 110 7.09 3.68 -2.30
N LEU A 111 7.89 4.37 -1.50
CA LEU A 111 7.46 5.33 -0.50
C LEU A 111 7.52 6.79 -0.99
N GLY A 112 7.83 7.00 -2.28
CA GLY A 112 7.77 8.32 -2.91
C GLY A 112 6.38 8.93 -2.78
N TRP A 113 6.29 10.26 -2.78
CA TRP A 113 5.06 11.02 -2.53
C TRP A 113 3.88 10.59 -3.42
N ASP A 114 4.14 10.44 -4.73
CA ASP A 114 3.14 10.04 -5.73
C ASP A 114 3.22 8.53 -6.06
N ASP A 115 4.04 7.78 -5.34
CA ASP A 115 4.13 6.33 -5.55
C ASP A 115 3.06 5.58 -4.73
N ARG A 116 2.97 4.29 -4.95
CA ARG A 116 1.87 3.40 -4.57
C ARG A 116 1.45 3.45 -3.10
N VAL A 117 2.40 3.51 -2.14
CA VAL A 117 2.07 3.42 -0.72
C VAL A 117 1.57 4.77 -0.21
N VAL A 118 2.37 5.82 -0.39
CA VAL A 118 2.03 7.16 0.11
C VAL A 118 0.84 7.74 -0.65
N GLY A 119 0.75 7.54 -1.96
CA GLY A 119 -0.42 7.93 -2.74
C GLY A 119 -1.70 7.25 -2.26
N SER A 120 -1.66 5.95 -1.89
CA SER A 120 -2.83 5.26 -1.33
C SER A 120 -3.20 5.78 0.07
N ILE A 121 -2.21 6.11 0.92
CA ILE A 121 -2.45 6.77 2.21
C ILE A 121 -3.18 8.10 1.98
N ARG A 122 -2.72 8.92 1.04
CA ARG A 122 -3.33 10.21 0.72
C ARG A 122 -4.77 10.07 0.22
N PHE A 123 -5.05 9.12 -0.67
CA PHE A 123 -6.42 8.85 -1.12
C PHE A 123 -7.35 8.44 0.03
N ALA A 124 -6.88 7.60 0.94
CA ALA A 124 -7.63 7.20 2.12
C ALA A 124 -7.91 8.40 3.05
N MET A 125 -6.89 9.22 3.32
CA MET A 125 -7.04 10.45 4.12
C MET A 125 -8.03 11.43 3.49
N ASN A 126 -8.00 11.62 2.18
CA ASN A 126 -8.94 12.48 1.45
C ASN A 126 -10.39 11.95 1.50
N ALA A 127 -10.55 10.64 1.71
CA ALA A 127 -11.83 10.00 1.98
C ALA A 127 -12.25 10.05 3.46
N GLY A 128 -11.46 10.68 4.34
CA GLY A 128 -11.73 10.78 5.79
C GLY A 128 -11.36 9.53 6.58
N ILE A 129 -10.56 8.63 6.01
CA ILE A 129 -10.08 7.40 6.66
C ILE A 129 -8.68 7.62 7.24
N ASN A 130 -8.43 7.06 8.43
CA ASN A 130 -7.08 6.89 8.96
C ASN A 130 -6.56 5.49 8.54
N PRO A 131 -5.66 5.38 7.53
CA PRO A 131 -5.24 4.10 6.95
C PRO A 131 -4.11 3.48 7.79
N GLU A 132 -4.42 2.93 8.95
CA GLU A 132 -3.44 2.45 9.93
C GLU A 132 -2.53 1.34 9.39
N LYS A 133 -3.10 0.40 8.61
CA LYS A 133 -2.33 -0.71 8.03
C LYS A 133 -1.36 -0.22 6.96
N MET A 134 -1.79 0.71 6.12
CA MET A 134 -0.94 1.32 5.10
C MET A 134 0.16 2.16 5.75
N ILE A 135 -0.14 2.92 6.81
CA ILE A 135 0.85 3.68 7.60
C ILE A 135 1.85 2.74 8.27
N SER A 136 1.39 1.66 8.88
CA SER A 136 2.27 0.64 9.46
C SER A 136 3.22 0.05 8.41
N SER A 137 2.71 -0.28 7.23
CA SER A 137 3.54 -0.77 6.12
C SER A 137 4.54 0.27 5.62
N ALA A 138 4.16 1.57 5.57
CA ALA A 138 5.10 2.64 5.24
C ALA A 138 6.25 2.70 6.25
N ARG A 139 5.95 2.57 7.56
CA ARG A 139 6.96 2.52 8.63
C ARG A 139 7.92 1.33 8.48
N LYS A 140 7.40 0.16 8.09
CA LYS A 140 8.23 -1.02 7.81
C LYS A 140 9.16 -0.78 6.61
N GLY A 141 8.65 -0.18 5.55
CA GLY A 141 9.47 0.23 4.41
C GLY A 141 10.55 1.25 4.77
N LEU A 142 10.26 2.20 5.67
CA LEU A 142 11.28 3.12 6.21
C LEU A 142 12.33 2.39 7.05
N ASN A 143 11.96 1.36 7.82
CA ASN A 143 12.93 0.55 8.55
C ASN A 143 13.89 -0.18 7.60
N GLU A 144 13.42 -0.70 6.45
CA GLU A 144 14.28 -1.28 5.41
C GLU A 144 15.30 -0.24 4.89
N ILE A 145 14.85 1.01 4.66
CA ILE A 145 15.74 2.10 4.25
C ILE A 145 16.75 2.45 5.35
N MET A 146 16.31 2.52 6.61
CA MET A 146 17.19 2.78 7.75
C MET A 146 18.32 1.75 7.81
N ILE A 147 17.99 0.47 7.68
CA ILE A 147 18.98 -0.61 7.70
C ILE A 147 19.96 -0.45 6.53
N ALA A 148 19.44 -0.26 5.32
CA ALA A 148 20.24 -0.17 4.10
C ALA A 148 21.17 1.06 4.08
N GLN A 149 20.75 2.19 4.67
CA GLN A 149 21.48 3.46 4.68
C GLN A 149 22.19 3.74 6.01
N SER A 150 22.07 2.84 6.99
CA SER A 150 22.62 3.01 8.36
C SER A 150 22.09 4.28 9.06
N PHE A 151 20.84 4.66 8.82
CA PHE A 151 20.18 5.77 9.51
C PHE A 151 19.73 5.36 10.91
N GLN A 152 19.70 6.32 11.84
CA GLN A 152 19.36 6.09 13.25
C GLN A 152 17.86 6.24 13.54
N ASN A 153 17.11 6.86 12.63
CA ASN A 153 15.68 7.13 12.81
C ASN A 153 14.92 7.17 11.47
N ARG A 154 13.59 7.01 11.54
CA ARG A 154 12.71 7.05 10.37
C ARG A 154 12.64 8.43 9.72
N THR A 155 12.89 9.50 10.47
CA THR A 155 12.87 10.86 9.93
C THR A 155 13.95 11.04 8.88
N ASP A 156 15.17 10.54 9.11
CA ASP A 156 16.25 10.60 8.13
C ASP A 156 15.93 9.78 6.88
N ALA A 157 15.33 8.59 7.07
CA ALA A 157 14.89 7.75 5.95
C ALA A 157 13.80 8.44 5.12
N LEU A 158 12.81 9.06 5.76
CA LEU A 158 11.74 9.77 5.07
C LEU A 158 12.25 11.04 4.38
N ASN A 159 13.18 11.77 4.99
CA ASN A 159 13.84 12.92 4.37
C ASN A 159 14.60 12.53 3.10
N LEU A 160 15.26 11.38 3.07
CA LEU A 160 15.89 10.86 1.85
C LEU A 160 14.85 10.59 0.76
N VAL A 161 13.73 9.96 1.11
CA VAL A 161 12.66 9.62 0.15
C VAL A 161 12.03 10.88 -0.45
N TRP A 162 11.82 11.92 0.36
CA TRP A 162 11.11 13.15 -0.02
C TRP A 162 12.01 14.37 -0.18
N GLN A 163 13.32 14.18 -0.36
CA GLN A 163 14.32 15.26 -0.39
C GLN A 163 14.06 16.35 -1.44
N GLU A 164 13.41 16.00 -2.56
CA GLU A 164 13.13 16.94 -3.65
C GLU A 164 11.72 17.55 -3.60
N ILE A 165 10.94 17.21 -2.56
CA ILE A 165 9.55 17.66 -2.43
C ILE A 165 9.52 18.90 -1.53
N PRO A 166 9.03 20.06 -2.03
CA PRO A 166 8.83 21.22 -1.18
C PRO A 166 7.83 20.95 -0.06
N SER A 167 8.03 21.55 1.11
CA SER A 167 7.06 21.44 2.21
C SER A 167 5.76 22.14 1.87
N PHE A 168 4.63 21.50 2.18
CA PHE A 168 3.27 22.02 2.08
C PHE A 168 2.37 21.28 3.07
N GLN A 169 1.18 21.83 3.36
CA GLN A 169 0.33 21.37 4.46
C GLN A 169 -0.01 19.88 4.42
N GLU A 170 -0.41 19.34 3.26
CA GLU A 170 -0.76 17.92 3.11
C GLU A 170 0.47 17.02 3.38
N LEU A 171 1.65 17.42 2.87
CA LEU A 171 2.90 16.68 3.09
C LEU A 171 3.24 16.59 4.58
N GLU A 172 3.12 17.69 5.33
CA GLU A 172 3.41 17.68 6.76
C GLU A 172 2.39 16.82 7.53
N SER A 173 1.12 16.84 7.16
CA SER A 173 0.10 15.97 7.76
C SER A 173 0.40 14.48 7.54
N VAL A 174 0.77 14.09 6.33
CA VAL A 174 1.16 12.70 6.01
C VAL A 174 2.46 12.32 6.70
N ARG A 175 3.44 13.24 6.74
CA ARG A 175 4.71 13.07 7.46
C ARG A 175 4.48 12.77 8.94
N GLU A 176 3.65 13.56 9.60
CA GLU A 176 3.30 13.37 11.01
C GLU A 176 2.67 12.01 11.25
N LEU A 177 1.71 11.60 10.43
CA LEU A 177 1.07 10.29 10.55
C LEU A 177 2.07 9.13 10.41
N ILE A 178 2.96 9.20 9.44
CA ILE A 178 3.95 8.14 9.21
C ILE A 178 5.00 8.11 10.35
N LEU A 179 5.41 9.25 10.88
CA LEU A 179 6.47 9.34 11.89
C LEU A 179 5.97 9.18 13.33
N ASN A 180 4.69 9.49 13.63
CA ASN A 180 4.13 9.39 14.98
C ASN A 180 4.00 7.93 15.44
N THR A 181 4.76 7.56 16.46
CA THR A 181 4.78 6.21 17.05
C THR A 181 3.79 6.01 18.19
N ASN A 182 2.99 7.02 18.54
CA ASN A 182 2.13 6.98 19.73
C ASN A 182 0.96 5.97 19.64
N GLN A 183 0.76 5.30 18.50
CA GLN A 183 -0.28 4.28 18.32
C GLN A 183 0.26 2.83 18.40
N ASP A 184 1.58 2.64 18.40
CA ASP A 184 2.18 1.30 18.45
C ASP A 184 2.28 0.74 19.90
N CYS A 185 1.89 1.53 20.93
CA CYS A 185 2.08 1.19 22.36
C CYS A 185 0.86 0.61 23.08
N GLU A 186 -0.29 0.41 22.43
CA GLU A 186 -1.50 -0.07 23.12
C GLU A 186 -1.88 -1.54 22.85
N LYS A 187 -0.97 -2.36 22.34
CA LYS A 187 -1.18 -3.83 22.28
C LYS A 187 0.08 -4.57 22.71
N VAL A 188 0.32 -4.61 24.01
CA VAL A 188 1.11 -5.65 24.70
C VAL A 188 0.20 -6.38 25.65
#